data_ac2994eefaafacfb3435fad3fb9fdd78
#
_entry.id   ac2994eefaafacfb3435fad3fb9fdd78
#
_cell.length_a   1.000
_cell.length_b   1.000
_cell.length_c   1.000
_cell.angle_alpha   90.00
_cell.angle_beta   90.00
_cell.angle_gamma   90.00
#
_symmetry.space_group_name_H-M   'P 1'
#
loop_
_entity.id
_entity.type
_entity.pdbx_description
1 polymer ?
#
loop_
_entity_poly.entity_id
_entity_poly.type
_entity_poly.pdbx_seq_one_letter_code
_entity_poly.pdbx_strand_id
1 'polypeptide(L)'
;MSKRILVIEDTEDNRQIIRDLLTSFDYELIEAVDGAEGVAMAQTHIPDLILMDIQLPVIDGYEATRQIRAIPELATVPIVAVTSYALSGDEGKARDAGCDAYVTKPYSPRQLLAKIREYLR
;
A
#
# COMPACT_ATOMS: atom_id res chain seq x y z
N MET A 1 -14.68 -15.46 -2.06
CA MET A 1 -13.47 -15.37 -1.21
C MET A 1 -13.04 -13.93 -1.05
N SER A 2 -12.59 -13.59 0.13
CA SER A 2 -12.17 -12.22 0.41
C SER A 2 -10.87 -11.89 -0.30
N LYS A 3 -10.77 -10.67 -0.80
CA LYS A 3 -9.51 -10.15 -1.34
C LYS A 3 -8.57 -9.81 -0.20
N ARG A 4 -7.29 -10.02 -0.40
CA ARG A 4 -6.24 -9.74 0.58
C ARG A 4 -5.57 -8.42 0.27
N ILE A 5 -5.47 -7.57 1.29
CA ILE A 5 -4.79 -6.28 1.17
C ILE A 5 -3.63 -6.25 2.16
N LEU A 6 -2.43 -6.00 1.65
CA LEU A 6 -1.26 -5.79 2.49
C LEU A 6 -1.13 -4.29 2.77
N VAL A 7 -1.10 -3.92 4.05
CA VAL A 7 -0.93 -2.54 4.48
C VAL A 7 0.46 -2.40 5.07
N ILE A 8 1.28 -1.56 4.46
CA ILE A 8 2.64 -1.28 4.93
C ILE A 8 2.66 0.13 5.49
N GLU A 9 2.65 0.24 6.81
CA GLU A 9 2.50 1.50 7.54
C GLU A 9 3.15 1.34 8.91
N ASP A 10 4.02 2.28 9.30
CA ASP A 10 4.79 2.15 10.54
C ASP A 10 4.02 2.55 11.79
N THR A 11 2.96 3.33 11.67
CA THR A 11 2.21 3.84 12.82
C THR A 11 1.02 2.95 13.14
N GLU A 12 0.94 2.45 14.38
CA GLU A 12 -0.16 1.58 14.80
C GLU A 12 -1.51 2.27 14.67
N ASP A 13 -1.60 3.56 15.04
CA ASP A 13 -2.85 4.29 14.94
C ASP A 13 -3.36 4.34 13.51
N ASN A 14 -2.47 4.55 12.55
CA ASN A 14 -2.85 4.58 11.14
C ASN A 14 -3.26 3.20 10.64
N ARG A 15 -2.53 2.15 11.06
CA ARG A 15 -2.91 0.78 10.71
C ARG A 15 -4.28 0.43 11.26
N GLN A 16 -4.58 0.86 12.49
CA GLN A 16 -5.87 0.57 13.11
C GLN A 16 -7.02 1.21 12.32
N ILE A 17 -6.85 2.45 11.90
CA ILE A 17 -7.87 3.15 11.10
C ILE A 17 -8.13 2.38 9.81
N ILE A 18 -7.07 1.97 9.12
CA ILE A 18 -7.20 1.23 7.87
C ILE A 18 -7.80 -0.15 8.13
N ARG A 19 -7.37 -0.82 9.21
CA ARG A 19 -7.88 -2.13 9.59
C ARG A 19 -9.40 -2.08 9.81
N ASP A 20 -9.86 -1.11 10.58
CA ASP A 20 -11.28 -0.97 10.88
C ASP A 20 -12.09 -0.71 9.60
N LEU A 21 -11.56 0.14 8.73
CA LEU A 21 -12.22 0.43 7.47
C LEU A 21 -12.33 -0.81 6.59
N LEU A 22 -11.21 -1.50 6.37
CA LEU A 22 -11.17 -2.59 5.40
C LEU A 22 -11.89 -3.84 5.88
N THR A 23 -11.80 -4.16 7.17
CA THR A 23 -12.51 -5.32 7.70
C THR A 23 -14.03 -5.12 7.66
N SER A 24 -14.49 -3.87 7.72
CA SER A 24 -15.93 -3.58 7.58
C SER A 24 -16.47 -3.90 6.18
N PHE A 25 -15.58 -4.01 5.19
CA PHE A 25 -15.96 -4.29 3.81
C PHE A 25 -15.48 -5.67 3.33
N ASP A 26 -15.24 -6.57 4.27
CA ASP A 26 -14.90 -7.98 4.01
C ASP A 26 -13.55 -8.20 3.32
N TYR A 27 -12.62 -7.25 3.45
CA TYR A 27 -11.25 -7.48 3.00
C TYR A 27 -10.45 -8.19 4.08
N GLU A 28 -9.60 -9.11 3.66
CA GLU A 28 -8.64 -9.76 4.55
C GLU A 28 -7.38 -8.91 4.61
N LEU A 29 -6.87 -8.65 5.81
CA LEU A 29 -5.78 -7.72 6.00
C LEU A 29 -4.50 -8.41 6.43
N ILE A 30 -3.40 -7.99 5.82
CA ILE A 30 -2.04 -8.36 6.22
C ILE A 30 -1.34 -7.05 6.53
N GLU A 31 -0.59 -6.98 7.64
CA GLU A 31 0.03 -5.73 8.07
C GLU A 31 1.54 -5.88 8.17
N ALA A 32 2.26 -4.82 7.77
CA ALA A 32 3.69 -4.73 7.93
C ALA A 32 4.05 -3.35 8.50
N VAL A 33 5.10 -3.28 9.30
CA VAL A 33 5.44 -2.07 10.05
C VAL A 33 6.58 -1.27 9.43
N ASP A 34 7.28 -1.83 8.46
CA ASP A 34 8.35 -1.12 7.75
C ASP A 34 8.48 -1.68 6.33
N GLY A 35 9.35 -1.04 5.54
CA GLY A 35 9.49 -1.42 4.13
C GLY A 35 10.06 -2.82 3.94
N ALA A 36 11.02 -3.22 4.76
CA ALA A 36 11.64 -4.54 4.65
C ALA A 36 10.63 -5.64 4.99
N GLU A 37 9.87 -5.47 6.07
CA GLU A 37 8.80 -6.40 6.41
C GLU A 37 7.74 -6.44 5.33
N GLY A 38 7.42 -5.27 4.75
CA GLY A 38 6.44 -5.18 3.67
C GLY A 38 6.83 -6.01 2.47
N VAL A 39 8.09 -5.94 2.05
CA VAL A 39 8.59 -6.76 0.93
C VAL A 39 8.47 -8.24 1.26
N ALA A 40 8.89 -8.64 2.47
CA ALA A 40 8.83 -10.04 2.90
C ALA A 40 7.39 -10.55 2.96
N MET A 41 6.46 -9.75 3.50
CA MET A 41 5.06 -10.12 3.58
C MET A 41 4.41 -10.22 2.19
N ALA A 42 4.76 -9.30 1.29
CA ALA A 42 4.25 -9.35 -0.08
C ALA A 42 4.68 -10.64 -0.77
N GLN A 43 5.93 -11.03 -0.60
CA GLN A 43 6.46 -12.24 -1.21
C GLN A 43 5.82 -13.50 -0.63
N THR A 44 5.58 -13.53 0.68
CA THR A 44 5.01 -14.68 1.36
C THR A 44 3.53 -14.86 1.05
N HIS A 45 2.76 -13.78 1.03
CA HIS A 45 1.30 -13.85 0.97
C HIS A 45 0.71 -13.56 -0.40
N ILE A 46 1.46 -12.96 -1.31
CA ILE A 46 1.00 -12.57 -2.64
C ILE A 46 -0.38 -11.91 -2.57
N PRO A 47 -0.45 -10.68 -1.98
CA PRO A 47 -1.75 -10.02 -1.79
C PRO A 47 -2.38 -9.57 -3.10
N ASP A 48 -3.66 -9.26 -3.06
CA ASP A 48 -4.39 -8.77 -4.22
C ASP A 48 -4.17 -7.26 -4.43
N LEU A 49 -3.76 -6.54 -3.38
CA LEU A 49 -3.46 -5.12 -3.45
C LEU A 49 -2.54 -4.75 -2.30
N ILE A 50 -1.68 -3.77 -2.51
CA ILE A 50 -0.78 -3.26 -1.49
C ILE A 50 -1.05 -1.77 -1.27
N LEU A 51 -1.27 -1.37 -0.01
CA LEU A 51 -1.27 0.02 0.41
C LEU A 51 0.11 0.31 0.96
N MET A 52 0.83 1.22 0.32
CA MET A 52 2.23 1.49 0.62
C MET A 52 2.41 2.91 1.14
N ASP A 53 2.71 3.05 2.44
CA ASP A 53 3.15 4.35 2.96
C ASP A 53 4.54 4.64 2.39
N ILE A 54 4.75 5.85 1.92
CA ILE A 54 6.03 6.23 1.34
C ILE A 54 7.04 6.57 2.43
N GLN A 55 6.59 7.14 3.55
CA GLN A 55 7.49 7.54 4.65
C GLN A 55 7.66 6.40 5.65
N LEU A 56 8.47 5.43 5.29
CA LEU A 56 8.69 4.24 6.11
C LEU A 56 10.11 4.22 6.68
N PRO A 57 10.29 3.61 7.86
CA PRO A 57 11.64 3.35 8.37
C PRO A 57 12.28 2.17 7.65
N VAL A 58 13.60 2.01 7.81
CA VAL A 58 14.45 0.97 7.24
C VAL A 58 14.67 1.19 5.76
N ILE A 59 13.66 0.97 4.91
CA ILE A 59 13.66 1.39 3.52
C ILE A 59 12.35 2.13 3.27
N ASP A 60 12.40 3.18 2.45
CA ASP A 60 11.19 3.96 2.19
C ASP A 60 10.25 3.23 1.23
N GLY A 61 9.05 3.78 1.04
CA GLY A 61 8.04 3.15 0.21
C GLY A 61 8.43 3.05 -1.26
N TYR A 62 9.23 3.98 -1.77
CA TYR A 62 9.69 3.92 -3.16
C TYR A 62 10.61 2.72 -3.36
N GLU A 63 11.57 2.54 -2.46
CA GLU A 63 12.50 1.41 -2.55
C GLU A 63 11.77 0.08 -2.32
N ALA A 64 10.86 0.04 -1.35
CA ALA A 64 10.05 -1.17 -1.12
C ALA A 64 9.25 -1.54 -2.37
N THR A 65 8.67 -0.54 -3.04
CA THR A 65 7.92 -0.76 -4.27
C THR A 65 8.82 -1.33 -5.36
N ARG A 66 10.01 -0.78 -5.53
CA ARG A 66 10.96 -1.30 -6.54
C ARG A 66 11.32 -2.75 -6.26
N GLN A 67 11.56 -3.09 -5.00
CA GLN A 67 11.90 -4.47 -4.63
C GLN A 67 10.72 -5.41 -4.87
N ILE A 68 9.51 -4.98 -4.55
CA ILE A 68 8.31 -5.78 -4.80
C ILE A 68 8.12 -6.03 -6.30
N ARG A 69 8.29 -4.99 -7.12
CA ARG A 69 8.14 -5.12 -8.57
C ARG A 69 9.17 -6.04 -9.21
N ALA A 70 10.32 -6.21 -8.56
CA ALA A 70 11.35 -7.12 -9.05
C ALA A 70 10.99 -8.59 -8.82
N ILE A 71 9.99 -8.88 -7.98
CA ILE A 71 9.52 -10.23 -7.73
C ILE A 71 8.50 -10.59 -8.82
N PRO A 72 8.76 -11.64 -9.63
CA PRO A 72 7.88 -11.93 -10.79
C PRO A 72 6.40 -12.11 -10.44
N GLU A 73 6.10 -12.75 -9.33
CA GLU A 73 4.72 -12.99 -8.89
C GLU A 73 4.00 -11.71 -8.50
N LEU A 74 4.75 -10.64 -8.27
CA LEU A 74 4.21 -9.35 -7.81
C LEU A 74 4.35 -8.26 -8.87
N ALA A 75 4.75 -8.61 -10.07
CA ALA A 75 5.03 -7.62 -11.12
C ALA A 75 3.80 -6.79 -11.49
N THR A 76 2.60 -7.33 -11.31
CA THR A 76 1.35 -6.65 -11.69
C THR A 76 0.38 -6.43 -10.54
N VAL A 77 0.77 -6.74 -9.30
CA VAL A 77 -0.13 -6.51 -8.17
C VAL A 77 -0.34 -4.98 -8.01
N PRO A 78 -1.60 -4.52 -7.82
CA PRO A 78 -1.82 -3.09 -7.64
C PRO A 78 -1.14 -2.58 -6.38
N ILE A 79 -0.39 -1.48 -6.50
CA ILE A 79 0.24 -0.79 -5.38
C ILE A 79 -0.27 0.63 -5.34
N VAL A 80 -0.94 0.98 -4.25
CA VAL A 80 -1.45 2.33 -4.01
C VAL A 80 -0.52 3.01 -3.01
N ALA A 81 0.18 4.05 -3.46
CA ALA A 81 1.06 4.81 -2.59
C ALA A 81 0.25 5.77 -1.74
N VAL A 82 0.60 5.87 -0.46
CA VAL A 82 -0.04 6.80 0.47
C VAL A 82 1.05 7.69 1.06
N THR A 83 0.90 8.99 0.97
CA THR A 83 1.95 9.92 1.38
C THR A 83 1.38 11.19 1.99
N SER A 84 2.12 11.79 2.93
CA SER A 84 1.79 13.10 3.50
C SER A 84 2.27 14.24 2.62
N TYR A 85 3.11 13.96 1.63
CA TYR A 85 3.69 15.00 0.78
C TYR A 85 2.90 15.14 -0.51
N ALA A 86 2.22 16.27 -0.65
CA ALA A 86 1.46 16.59 -1.86
C ALA A 86 2.26 17.52 -2.77
N LEU A 87 3.60 17.41 -2.73
CA LEU A 87 4.47 18.26 -3.51
C LEU A 87 4.56 17.80 -4.95
N SER A 88 4.81 18.77 -5.84
CA SER A 88 5.05 18.51 -7.23
C SER A 88 6.21 17.50 -7.39
N GLY A 89 5.97 16.44 -8.15
CA GLY A 89 6.99 15.43 -8.41
C GLY A 89 6.84 14.15 -7.59
N ASP A 90 6.14 14.17 -6.45
CA ASP A 90 5.98 12.97 -5.64
C ASP A 90 5.15 11.91 -6.34
N GLU A 91 4.13 12.33 -7.07
CA GLU A 91 3.33 11.40 -7.86
C GLU A 91 4.17 10.75 -8.96
N GLY A 92 5.04 11.53 -9.60
CA GLY A 92 5.95 11.00 -10.60
C GLY A 92 6.93 9.99 -10.01
N LYS A 93 7.48 10.29 -8.84
CA LYS A 93 8.38 9.36 -8.14
C LYS A 93 7.68 8.05 -7.79
N ALA A 94 6.43 8.12 -7.34
CA ALA A 94 5.66 6.93 -7.03
C ALA A 94 5.44 6.07 -8.27
N ARG A 95 5.07 6.70 -9.37
CA ARG A 95 4.90 6.00 -10.65
C ARG A 95 6.19 5.38 -11.14
N ASP A 96 7.29 6.14 -11.08
CA ASP A 96 8.59 5.65 -11.52
C ASP A 96 9.05 4.45 -10.70
N ALA A 97 8.70 4.41 -9.42
CA ALA A 97 9.01 3.28 -8.56
C ALA A 97 8.15 2.05 -8.87
N GLY A 98 6.99 2.24 -9.50
CA GLY A 98 6.12 1.15 -9.89
C GLY A 98 4.74 1.16 -9.24
N CYS A 99 4.36 2.27 -8.59
CA CYS A 99 3.02 2.40 -7.99
C CYS A 99 1.98 2.65 -9.08
N ASP A 100 0.79 2.08 -8.89
CA ASP A 100 -0.32 2.25 -9.84
C ASP A 100 -1.18 3.45 -9.51
N ALA A 101 -1.23 3.85 -8.25
CA ALA A 101 -2.06 4.94 -7.80
C ALA A 101 -1.40 5.67 -6.64
N TYR A 102 -1.98 6.80 -6.26
CA TYR A 102 -1.38 7.72 -5.32
C TYR A 102 -2.50 8.41 -4.54
N VAL A 103 -2.40 8.36 -3.21
CA VAL A 103 -3.36 9.00 -2.32
C VAL A 103 -2.59 9.86 -1.33
N THR A 104 -3.00 11.13 -1.16
CA THR A 104 -2.34 12.03 -0.22
C THR A 104 -3.05 12.05 1.13
N LYS A 105 -2.25 12.08 2.21
CA LYS A 105 -2.77 12.29 3.56
C LYS A 105 -2.97 13.79 3.80
N PRO A 106 -3.98 14.20 4.54
CA PRO A 106 -5.03 13.34 5.08
C PRO A 106 -6.03 12.96 3.99
N TYR A 107 -6.49 11.73 4.03
CA TYR A 107 -7.52 11.25 3.12
C TYR A 107 -8.74 10.86 3.94
N SER A 108 -9.93 10.90 3.31
CA SER A 108 -11.12 10.36 3.96
C SER A 108 -11.17 8.85 3.76
N PRO A 109 -11.81 8.11 4.67
CA PRO A 109 -12.00 6.67 4.45
C PRO A 109 -12.69 6.36 3.12
N ARG A 110 -13.62 7.22 2.69
CA ARG A 110 -14.31 7.06 1.43
C ARG A 110 -13.36 7.16 0.23
N GLN A 111 -12.42 8.12 0.28
CA GLN A 111 -11.44 8.30 -0.79
C GLN A 111 -10.54 7.07 -0.92
N LEU A 112 -10.06 6.55 0.21
CA LEU A 112 -9.19 5.37 0.21
C LEU A 112 -9.96 4.14 -0.30
N LEU A 113 -11.16 3.93 0.19
CA LEU A 113 -11.99 2.81 -0.22
C LEU A 113 -12.32 2.86 -1.72
N ALA A 114 -12.63 4.06 -2.23
CA ALA A 114 -12.92 4.23 -3.65
C ALA A 114 -11.70 3.85 -4.50
N LYS A 115 -10.51 4.23 -4.06
CA LYS A 115 -9.28 3.90 -4.78
C LYS A 115 -9.03 2.40 -4.77
N ILE A 116 -9.23 1.75 -3.62
CA ILE A 116 -9.08 0.30 -3.51
C ILE A 116 -10.04 -0.41 -4.45
N ARG A 117 -11.29 0.03 -4.49
CA ARG A 117 -12.31 -0.61 -5.33
C ARG A 117 -12.04 -0.47 -6.82
N GLU A 118 -11.29 0.55 -7.25
CA GLU A 118 -10.89 0.67 -8.64
C GLU A 118 -10.07 -0.54 -9.09
N TYR A 119 -9.30 -1.13 -8.18
CA TYR A 119 -8.37 -2.21 -8.49
C TYR A 119 -8.85 -3.59 -8.05
N LEU A 120 -9.82 -3.66 -7.15
CA LEU A 120 -10.30 -4.93 -6.58
C LEU A 120 -11.78 -5.16 -6.86
N ARG A 121 -12.16 -5.05 -8.07
CA ARG A 121 -13.55 -5.34 -8.47
C ARG A 121 -13.83 -6.82 -8.55
#